data_35ae0ab78518d2bd2f9cd6419fd2f8b3
#
_entry.id   35ae0ab78518d2bd2f9cd6419fd2f8b3
#
_cell.length_a   1.000
_cell.length_b   1.000
_cell.length_c   1.000
_cell.angle_alpha   90.00
_cell.angle_beta   90.00
_cell.angle_gamma   90.00
#
_symmetry.space_group_name_H-M   'P 1'
#
loop_
_entity.id
_entity.type
_entity.pdbx_description
1 polymer ?
#
loop_
_entity_poly.entity_id
_entity_poly.type
_entity_poly.pdbx_seq_one_letter_code
_entity_poly.pdbx_strand_id
1 'polypeptide(L)'
;MGMHIAICDDSGTDREYVEEMVQRWIRMRGRTARVCQYSSAENFLFRAPEDGGADILLLDIEMGAMDGVTLAKRLRQSNETMQIVFITGYSDYIAEGYEVSALHYLMKPVNEQKLFSVLDRAAERLRRDEKLLRLELSGETVCIPVYSVRYADVQGNYVSIHADRAYTAKMTLRELESSLDNRFYRVGRSAIVNLTRIARVTRTEITLSDGSAIPLPRGAYEGVNRAIINME
;
A
#
# COMPACT_ATOMS: atom_id res chain seq x y z
N MET A 1 8.72 2.87 1.73
CA MET A 1 7.46 3.64 1.62
C MET A 1 6.80 3.66 2.97
N GLY A 2 6.23 4.77 3.30
CA GLY A 2 5.38 4.81 4.46
C GLY A 2 4.09 4.01 4.20
N MET A 3 3.59 3.41 5.22
CA MET A 3 2.27 2.77 5.27
C MET A 3 1.17 3.82 5.07
N HIS A 4 0.12 3.48 4.35
CA HIS A 4 -1.02 4.37 4.16
C HIS A 4 -2.14 3.99 5.13
N ILE A 5 -2.53 4.92 6.00
CA ILE A 5 -3.60 4.74 6.98
C ILE A 5 -4.74 5.66 6.60
N ALA A 6 -5.90 5.10 6.34
CA ALA A 6 -7.13 5.84 6.11
C ALA A 6 -8.00 5.85 7.38
N ILE A 7 -8.61 6.98 7.66
CA ILE A 7 -9.61 7.17 8.72
C ILE A 7 -10.89 7.60 8.03
N CYS A 8 -11.95 6.78 8.13
CA CYS A 8 -13.23 7.02 7.50
C CYS A 8 -14.33 7.05 8.57
N ASP A 9 -14.93 8.22 8.79
CA ASP A 9 -15.91 8.50 9.83
C ASP A 9 -16.65 9.79 9.43
N ASP A 10 -17.95 9.95 9.64
CA ASP A 10 -18.67 11.17 9.27
C ASP A 10 -18.50 12.29 10.31
N SER A 11 -18.13 11.96 11.56
CA SER A 11 -17.80 12.91 12.62
C SER A 11 -16.40 13.50 12.43
N GLY A 12 -16.30 14.80 12.14
CA GLY A 12 -15.00 15.50 12.03
C GLY A 12 -14.18 15.42 13.31
N THR A 13 -14.83 15.57 14.46
CA THR A 13 -14.18 15.51 15.78
C THR A 13 -13.58 14.12 16.05
N ASP A 14 -14.29 13.06 15.68
CA ASP A 14 -13.81 11.70 15.88
C ASP A 14 -12.62 11.39 14.96
N ARG A 15 -12.68 11.86 13.69
CA ARG A 15 -11.55 11.74 12.77
C ARG A 15 -10.28 12.40 13.30
N GLU A 16 -10.40 13.65 13.77
CA GLU A 16 -9.28 14.42 14.35
C GLU A 16 -8.71 13.70 15.58
N TYR A 17 -9.57 13.25 16.48
CA TYR A 17 -9.16 12.53 17.67
C TYR A 17 -8.41 11.24 17.38
N VAL A 18 -8.94 10.45 16.44
CA VAL A 18 -8.28 9.19 16.01
C VAL A 18 -6.96 9.49 15.29
N GLU A 19 -6.91 10.53 14.43
CA GLU A 19 -5.68 10.91 13.74
C GLU A 19 -4.58 11.32 14.72
N GLU A 20 -4.90 12.10 15.75
CA GLU A 20 -3.91 12.47 16.76
C GLU A 20 -3.29 11.25 17.43
N MET A 21 -4.08 10.22 17.76
CA MET A 21 -3.57 8.98 18.32
C MET A 21 -2.70 8.21 17.30
N VAL A 22 -3.14 8.13 16.05
CA VAL A 22 -2.36 7.49 14.97
C VAL A 22 -1.01 8.20 14.78
N GLN A 23 -1.00 9.53 14.78
CA GLN A 23 0.24 10.32 14.66
C GLN A 23 1.17 10.09 15.85
N ARG A 24 0.63 9.96 17.09
CA ARG A 24 1.43 9.57 18.26
C ARG A 24 2.03 8.18 18.11
N TRP A 25 1.24 7.22 17.67
CA TRP A 25 1.71 5.85 17.40
C TRP A 25 2.83 5.82 16.36
N ILE A 26 2.68 6.55 15.24
CA ILE A 26 3.71 6.67 14.19
C ILE A 26 5.04 7.16 14.79
N ARG A 27 4.98 8.25 15.57
CA ARG A 27 6.18 8.81 16.22
C ARG A 27 6.81 7.85 17.23
N MET A 28 5.99 7.25 18.10
CA MET A 28 6.47 6.34 19.15
C MET A 28 7.11 5.06 18.58
N ARG A 29 6.64 4.59 17.44
CA ARG A 29 7.17 3.38 16.78
C ARG A 29 8.27 3.68 15.74
N GLY A 30 8.64 4.94 15.55
CA GLY A 30 9.63 5.33 14.53
C GLY A 30 9.23 4.90 13.12
N ARG A 31 7.91 4.88 12.82
CA ARG A 31 7.39 4.44 11.53
C ARG A 31 7.25 5.63 10.58
N THR A 32 7.20 5.33 9.29
CA THR A 32 6.80 6.29 8.25
C THR A 32 5.43 5.87 7.76
N ALA A 33 4.43 6.75 7.91
CA ALA A 33 3.08 6.52 7.40
C ALA A 33 2.46 7.83 6.92
N ARG A 34 1.60 7.73 5.89
CA ARG A 34 0.70 8.80 5.45
C ARG A 34 -0.68 8.54 6.06
N VAL A 35 -1.30 9.56 6.63
CA VAL A 35 -2.66 9.47 7.15
C VAL A 35 -3.56 10.33 6.28
N CYS A 36 -4.69 9.76 5.84
CA CYS A 36 -5.71 10.44 5.06
C CYS A 36 -7.07 10.30 5.76
N GLN A 37 -7.85 11.36 5.76
CA GLN A 37 -9.21 11.39 6.32
C GLN A 37 -10.27 11.41 5.23
N TYR A 38 -11.36 10.68 5.46
CA TYR A 38 -12.54 10.60 4.58
C TYR A 38 -13.80 10.77 5.42
N SER A 39 -14.70 11.64 4.97
CA SER A 39 -15.92 12.00 5.71
C SER A 39 -17.11 11.10 5.41
N SER A 40 -16.98 10.14 4.50
CA SER A 40 -18.00 9.14 4.20
C SER A 40 -17.40 7.97 3.39
N ALA A 41 -18.14 6.88 3.30
CA ALA A 41 -17.80 5.73 2.47
C ALA A 41 -17.64 6.11 0.99
N GLU A 42 -18.51 6.95 0.45
CA GLU A 42 -18.45 7.42 -0.93
C GLU A 42 -17.22 8.31 -1.17
N ASN A 43 -16.89 9.18 -0.20
CA ASN A 43 -15.70 10.03 -0.26
C ASN A 43 -14.43 9.15 -0.26
N PHE A 44 -14.40 8.09 0.54
CA PHE A 44 -13.30 7.12 0.51
C PHE A 44 -13.20 6.43 -0.86
N LEU A 45 -14.30 5.88 -1.38
CA LEU A 45 -14.30 5.17 -2.67
C LEU A 45 -13.85 6.06 -3.84
N PHE A 46 -14.19 7.35 -3.79
CA PHE A 46 -13.83 8.30 -4.83
C PHE A 46 -12.36 8.73 -4.74
N ARG A 47 -11.88 9.08 -3.53
CA ARG A 47 -10.57 9.72 -3.34
C ARG A 47 -9.43 8.75 -3.03
N ALA A 48 -9.70 7.63 -2.34
CA ALA A 48 -8.63 6.74 -1.90
C ALA A 48 -7.75 6.21 -3.04
N PRO A 49 -8.26 5.87 -4.24
CA PRO A 49 -7.41 5.49 -5.37
C PRO A 49 -6.42 6.60 -5.77
N GLU A 50 -6.87 7.85 -5.84
CA GLU A 50 -6.03 9.01 -6.15
C GLU A 50 -5.00 9.30 -5.05
N ASP A 51 -5.37 9.03 -3.79
CA ASP A 51 -4.51 9.21 -2.63
C ASP A 51 -3.45 8.08 -2.47
N GLY A 52 -3.47 7.08 -3.33
CA GLY A 52 -2.52 5.95 -3.31
C GLY A 52 -3.01 4.72 -2.53
N GLY A 53 -4.32 4.62 -2.30
CA GLY A 53 -4.95 3.53 -1.58
C GLY A 53 -4.75 3.59 -0.06
N ALA A 54 -5.13 2.51 0.63
CA ALA A 54 -4.91 2.35 2.06
C ALA A 54 -4.43 0.94 2.39
N ASP A 55 -3.43 0.84 3.26
CA ASP A 55 -2.95 -0.42 3.84
C ASP A 55 -3.76 -0.77 5.10
N ILE A 56 -4.12 0.25 5.89
CA ILE A 56 -4.97 0.15 7.08
C ILE A 56 -6.13 1.12 6.92
N LEU A 57 -7.34 0.62 7.12
CA LEU A 57 -8.56 1.42 7.17
C LEU A 57 -9.16 1.38 8.58
N LEU A 58 -9.18 2.53 9.25
CA LEU A 58 -9.93 2.77 10.48
C LEU A 58 -11.30 3.30 10.08
N LEU A 59 -12.35 2.53 10.32
CA LEU A 59 -13.65 2.69 9.68
C LEU A 59 -14.77 2.75 10.71
N ASP A 60 -15.53 3.85 10.72
CA ASP A 60 -16.80 3.86 11.45
C ASP A 60 -17.84 3.03 10.70
N ILE A 61 -18.74 2.43 11.45
CA ILE A 61 -19.86 1.66 10.92
C ILE A 61 -21.01 2.59 10.54
N GLU A 62 -21.41 3.48 11.45
CA GLU A 62 -22.52 4.39 11.20
C GLU A 62 -22.04 5.65 10.48
N MET A 63 -22.27 5.68 9.18
CA MET A 63 -21.99 6.81 8.31
C MET A 63 -23.12 6.95 7.30
N GLY A 64 -23.66 8.12 7.15
CA GLY A 64 -24.58 8.60 6.11
C GLY A 64 -25.32 7.55 5.25
N ALA A 65 -25.19 7.63 3.93
CA ALA A 65 -25.96 6.78 2.99
C ALA A 65 -25.38 5.35 2.83
N MET A 66 -24.06 5.21 2.91
CA MET A 66 -23.39 3.89 2.90
C MET A 66 -22.72 3.67 4.25
N ASP A 67 -23.12 2.61 4.95
CA ASP A 67 -22.48 2.22 6.21
C ASP A 67 -21.10 1.58 6.01
N GLY A 68 -20.29 1.52 7.09
CA GLY A 68 -18.95 1.00 7.06
C GLY A 68 -18.86 -0.49 6.74
N VAL A 69 -19.87 -1.29 7.11
CA VAL A 69 -19.90 -2.73 6.81
C VAL A 69 -20.08 -2.96 5.31
N THR A 70 -21.00 -2.21 4.71
CA THR A 70 -21.23 -2.24 3.24
C THR A 70 -19.97 -1.81 2.49
N LEU A 71 -19.29 -0.75 2.94
CA LEU A 71 -18.00 -0.34 2.37
C LEU A 71 -16.96 -1.46 2.50
N ALA A 72 -16.81 -2.05 3.68
CA ALA A 72 -15.85 -3.12 3.91
C ALA A 72 -16.11 -4.35 3.02
N LYS A 73 -17.38 -4.78 2.87
CA LYS A 73 -17.78 -5.86 1.96
C LYS A 73 -17.38 -5.56 0.51
N ARG A 74 -17.61 -4.33 0.05
CA ARG A 74 -17.22 -3.89 -1.29
C ARG A 74 -15.71 -3.89 -1.49
N LEU A 75 -14.94 -3.40 -0.51
CA LEU A 75 -13.49 -3.38 -0.57
C LEU A 75 -12.90 -4.78 -0.60
N ARG A 76 -13.47 -5.75 0.13
CA ARG A 76 -12.98 -7.13 0.13
C ARG A 76 -13.10 -7.83 -1.22
N GLN A 77 -13.99 -7.39 -2.10
CA GLN A 77 -14.11 -7.94 -3.47
C GLN A 77 -12.87 -7.63 -4.33
N SER A 78 -12.15 -6.56 -4.04
CA SER A 78 -11.00 -6.09 -4.82
C SER A 78 -9.68 -6.06 -4.05
N ASN A 79 -9.72 -6.07 -2.71
CA ASN A 79 -8.52 -5.96 -1.88
C ASN A 79 -8.64 -6.84 -0.62
N GLU A 80 -8.00 -8.00 -0.64
CA GLU A 80 -7.95 -8.94 0.49
C GLU A 80 -6.90 -8.56 1.54
N THR A 81 -5.88 -7.79 1.18
CA THR A 81 -4.72 -7.50 2.04
C THR A 81 -4.90 -6.29 2.95
N MET A 82 -5.80 -5.37 2.61
CA MET A 82 -6.09 -4.19 3.43
C MET A 82 -6.52 -4.59 4.84
N GLN A 83 -5.91 -4.03 5.86
CA GLN A 83 -6.27 -4.29 7.25
C GLN A 83 -7.41 -3.36 7.68
N ILE A 84 -8.62 -3.91 7.85
CA ILE A 84 -9.81 -3.13 8.26
C ILE A 84 -9.97 -3.24 9.77
N VAL A 85 -10.11 -2.10 10.44
CA VAL A 85 -10.39 -1.97 11.87
C VAL A 85 -11.64 -1.11 12.02
N PHE A 86 -12.70 -1.67 12.56
CA PHE A 86 -13.89 -0.89 12.85
C PHE A 86 -13.72 -0.07 14.14
N ILE A 87 -14.17 1.16 14.11
CA ILE A 87 -14.23 2.09 15.26
C ILE A 87 -15.66 2.59 15.36
N THR A 88 -16.44 2.10 16.32
CA THR A 88 -17.88 2.38 16.36
C THR A 88 -18.41 2.54 17.78
N GLY A 89 -19.51 3.27 17.94
CA GLY A 89 -20.26 3.38 19.20
C GLY A 89 -21.16 2.17 19.49
N TYR A 90 -21.33 1.24 18.54
CA TYR A 90 -22.32 0.18 18.63
C TYR A 90 -21.68 -1.21 18.67
N SER A 91 -22.12 -2.03 19.64
CA SER A 91 -21.61 -3.38 19.84
C SER A 91 -22.27 -4.44 18.94
N ASP A 92 -23.42 -4.14 18.35
CA ASP A 92 -24.29 -5.14 17.71
C ASP A 92 -23.74 -5.64 16.35
N TYR A 93 -22.83 -4.89 15.74
CA TYR A 93 -22.22 -5.20 14.43
C TYR A 93 -21.00 -6.12 14.50
N ILE A 94 -20.63 -6.62 15.67
CA ILE A 94 -19.44 -7.50 15.82
C ILE A 94 -19.57 -8.77 14.98
N ALA A 95 -20.79 -9.32 14.85
CA ALA A 95 -21.03 -10.53 14.06
C ALA A 95 -20.79 -10.32 12.55
N GLU A 96 -21.14 -9.15 12.01
CA GLU A 96 -20.98 -8.84 10.58
C GLU A 96 -19.51 -8.62 10.18
N GLY A 97 -18.65 -8.26 11.11
CA GLY A 97 -17.23 -8.09 10.85
C GLY A 97 -16.47 -9.38 10.59
N TYR A 98 -16.99 -10.53 11.02
CA TYR A 98 -16.43 -11.81 10.63
C TYR A 98 -16.54 -12.04 9.11
N GLU A 99 -17.61 -11.58 8.48
CA GLU A 99 -17.82 -11.73 7.03
C GLU A 99 -16.81 -10.95 6.19
N VAL A 100 -16.30 -9.83 6.71
CA VAL A 100 -15.32 -8.98 6.01
C VAL A 100 -13.89 -9.21 6.47
N SER A 101 -13.64 -10.22 7.32
CA SER A 101 -12.32 -10.51 7.89
C SER A 101 -11.67 -9.27 8.50
N ALA A 102 -12.44 -8.48 9.27
CA ALA A 102 -11.91 -7.32 9.98
C ALA A 102 -10.83 -7.75 10.97
N LEU A 103 -9.76 -6.94 11.08
CA LEU A 103 -8.68 -7.20 12.00
C LEU A 103 -9.13 -7.06 13.45
N HIS A 104 -9.95 -6.06 13.73
CA HIS A 104 -10.43 -5.76 15.08
C HIS A 104 -11.62 -4.82 15.10
N TYR A 105 -12.30 -4.77 16.26
CA TYR A 105 -13.34 -3.80 16.63
C TYR A 105 -12.89 -2.97 17.81
N LEU A 106 -12.98 -1.67 17.71
CA LEU A 106 -12.72 -0.72 18.78
C LEU A 106 -14.00 0.06 19.08
N MET A 107 -14.39 0.05 20.36
CA MET A 107 -15.54 0.83 20.82
C MET A 107 -15.16 2.30 21.04
N LYS A 108 -16.01 3.21 20.61
CA LYS A 108 -15.93 4.63 20.98
C LYS A 108 -16.39 4.81 22.46
N PRO A 109 -15.73 5.63 23.28
CA PRO A 109 -14.51 6.38 22.97
C PRO A 109 -13.28 5.48 22.86
N VAL A 110 -12.45 5.75 21.84
CA VAL A 110 -11.31 4.90 21.50
C VAL A 110 -10.26 4.95 22.61
N ASN A 111 -9.88 3.76 23.11
CA ASN A 111 -8.77 3.64 24.03
C ASN A 111 -7.44 3.61 23.26
N GLU A 112 -6.54 4.55 23.56
CA GLU A 112 -5.27 4.72 22.87
C GLU A 112 -4.39 3.46 22.89
N GLN A 113 -4.26 2.81 24.03
CA GLN A 113 -3.44 1.60 24.17
C GLN A 113 -3.99 0.44 23.31
N LYS A 114 -5.32 0.29 23.26
CA LYS A 114 -5.97 -0.70 22.39
C LYS A 114 -5.75 -0.37 20.91
N LEU A 115 -5.91 0.88 20.52
CA LEU A 115 -5.64 1.32 19.14
C LEU A 115 -4.19 1.02 18.76
N PHE A 116 -3.21 1.35 19.60
CA PHE A 116 -1.79 1.08 19.36
C PHE A 116 -1.51 -0.41 19.19
N SER A 117 -2.08 -1.26 20.05
CA SER A 117 -1.96 -2.72 19.93
C SER A 117 -2.53 -3.24 18.60
N VAL A 118 -3.67 -2.70 18.17
CA VAL A 118 -4.32 -3.08 16.91
C VAL A 118 -3.50 -2.62 15.71
N LEU A 119 -2.98 -1.40 15.73
CA LEU A 119 -2.10 -0.87 14.68
C LEU A 119 -0.78 -1.66 14.60
N ASP A 120 -0.20 -2.07 15.73
CA ASP A 120 0.98 -2.93 15.76
C ASP A 120 0.68 -4.29 15.08
N ARG A 121 -0.49 -4.89 15.35
CA ARG A 121 -0.94 -6.13 14.71
C ARG A 121 -1.19 -5.96 13.22
N ALA A 122 -1.83 -4.85 12.81
CA ALA A 122 -2.07 -4.52 11.41
C ALA A 122 -0.75 -4.43 10.64
N ALA A 123 0.18 -3.66 11.18
CA ALA A 123 1.50 -3.48 10.58
C ALA A 123 2.31 -4.78 10.53
N GLU A 124 2.17 -5.66 11.51
CA GLU A 124 2.83 -6.97 11.51
C GLU A 124 2.21 -7.91 10.46
N ARG A 125 0.88 -7.91 10.28
CA ARG A 125 0.22 -8.67 9.21
C ARG A 125 0.67 -8.21 7.85
N LEU A 126 0.61 -6.90 7.58
CA LEU A 126 1.10 -6.32 6.32
C LEU A 126 2.54 -6.73 6.02
N ARG A 127 3.39 -6.79 7.06
CA ARG A 127 4.78 -7.24 6.91
C ARG A 127 4.90 -8.74 6.63
N ARG A 128 4.04 -9.59 7.21
CA ARG A 128 4.05 -11.06 6.99
C ARG A 128 3.52 -11.45 5.62
N ASP A 129 2.46 -10.77 5.17
CA ASP A 129 1.84 -11.01 3.87
C ASP A 129 2.69 -10.44 2.73
N GLU A 130 3.79 -9.80 3.08
CA GLU A 130 4.65 -9.17 2.13
C GLU A 130 5.53 -10.16 1.39
N LYS A 131 5.40 -10.14 0.07
CA LYS A 131 6.25 -10.93 -0.82
C LYS A 131 7.71 -10.50 -0.67
N LEU A 132 8.58 -11.44 -0.35
CA LEU A 132 10.02 -11.23 -0.28
C LEU A 132 10.68 -11.67 -1.59
N LEU A 133 11.45 -10.78 -2.20
CA LEU A 133 12.37 -11.11 -3.27
C LEU A 133 13.64 -11.67 -2.65
N ARG A 134 13.95 -12.94 -2.94
CA ARG A 134 15.19 -13.60 -2.49
C ARG A 134 16.22 -13.49 -3.59
N LEU A 135 17.38 -12.95 -3.27
CA LEU A 135 18.51 -12.79 -4.17
C LEU A 135 19.71 -13.58 -3.63
N GLU A 136 20.33 -14.37 -4.48
CA GLU A 136 21.64 -14.97 -4.20
C GLU A 136 22.72 -14.02 -4.72
N LEU A 137 23.43 -13.40 -3.79
CA LEU A 137 24.58 -12.55 -4.07
C LEU A 137 25.85 -13.30 -3.67
N SER A 138 27.02 -12.83 -4.13
CA SER A 138 28.32 -13.49 -3.92
C SER A 138 28.56 -13.96 -2.46
N GLY A 139 28.02 -15.12 -2.10
CA GLY A 139 28.22 -15.76 -0.80
C GLY A 139 27.15 -15.46 0.27
N GLU A 140 26.09 -14.71 -0.07
CA GLU A 140 24.97 -14.44 0.84
C GLU A 140 23.62 -14.50 0.14
N THR A 141 22.56 -14.85 0.90
CA THR A 141 21.17 -14.72 0.46
C THR A 141 20.56 -13.48 1.10
N VAL A 142 20.09 -12.55 0.27
CA VAL A 142 19.41 -11.33 0.72
C VAL A 142 17.92 -11.45 0.44
N CYS A 143 17.09 -11.14 1.44
CA CYS A 143 15.64 -11.04 1.32
C CYS A 143 15.24 -9.57 1.30
N ILE A 144 14.67 -9.13 0.19
CA ILE A 144 14.25 -7.75 -0.03
C ILE A 144 12.71 -7.74 -0.08
N PRO A 145 12.03 -6.94 0.75
CA PRO A 145 10.60 -6.74 0.60
C PRO A 145 10.26 -6.20 -0.79
N VAL A 146 9.34 -6.86 -1.51
CA VAL A 146 9.01 -6.47 -2.89
C VAL A 146 8.50 -5.02 -2.97
N TYR A 147 7.81 -4.52 -1.93
CA TYR A 147 7.35 -3.13 -1.88
C TYR A 147 8.51 -2.11 -1.86
N SER A 148 9.67 -2.47 -1.35
CA SER A 148 10.82 -1.57 -1.30
C SER A 148 11.50 -1.40 -2.65
N VAL A 149 11.24 -2.32 -3.59
CA VAL A 149 11.80 -2.26 -4.94
C VAL A 149 11.11 -1.14 -5.72
N ARG A 150 11.92 -0.20 -6.19
CA ARG A 150 11.48 0.95 -7.01
C ARG A 150 11.52 0.64 -8.49
N TYR A 151 12.64 0.10 -8.95
CA TYR A 151 12.86 -0.37 -10.31
C TYR A 151 14.03 -1.32 -10.35
N ALA A 152 14.21 -1.99 -11.47
CA ALA A 152 15.39 -2.78 -11.77
C ALA A 152 15.83 -2.52 -13.22
N ASP A 153 17.13 -2.55 -13.47
CA ASP A 153 17.71 -2.40 -14.80
C ASP A 153 18.82 -3.41 -15.06
N VAL A 154 19.08 -3.64 -16.37
CA VAL A 154 20.11 -4.59 -16.80
C VAL A 154 21.42 -3.86 -17.03
N GLN A 155 22.50 -4.39 -16.47
CA GLN A 155 23.87 -3.96 -16.73
C GLN A 155 24.72 -5.18 -17.17
N GLY A 156 24.85 -5.35 -18.47
CA GLY A 156 25.51 -6.53 -19.04
C GLY A 156 24.74 -7.84 -18.73
N ASN A 157 25.35 -8.74 -17.96
CA ASN A 157 24.76 -10.03 -17.54
C ASN A 157 24.18 -9.98 -16.12
N TYR A 158 24.04 -8.80 -15.56
CA TYR A 158 23.54 -8.59 -14.21
C TYR A 158 22.29 -7.73 -14.22
N VAL A 159 21.45 -7.94 -13.23
CA VAL A 159 20.30 -7.09 -12.95
C VAL A 159 20.60 -6.31 -11.67
N SER A 160 20.52 -4.98 -11.75
CA SER A 160 20.57 -4.08 -10.61
C SER A 160 19.16 -3.79 -10.13
N ILE A 161 18.86 -4.13 -8.88
CA ILE A 161 17.56 -3.96 -8.23
C ILE A 161 17.69 -2.79 -7.26
N HIS A 162 16.95 -1.72 -7.51
CA HIS A 162 16.98 -0.49 -6.74
C HIS A 162 15.86 -0.46 -5.69
N ALA A 163 16.23 -0.67 -4.43
CA ALA A 163 15.35 -0.64 -3.26
C ALA A 163 15.84 0.43 -2.26
N ASP A 164 15.99 0.11 -0.99
CA ASP A 164 16.67 0.93 0.03
C ASP A 164 18.13 1.24 -0.36
N ARG A 165 18.77 0.26 -0.95
CA ARG A 165 20.05 0.36 -1.66
C ARG A 165 19.98 -0.40 -2.99
N ALA A 166 21.03 -0.34 -3.79
CA ALA A 166 21.13 -1.14 -5.00
C ALA A 166 21.70 -2.53 -4.69
N TYR A 167 21.07 -3.56 -5.26
CA TYR A 167 21.49 -4.95 -5.19
C TYR A 167 21.75 -5.46 -6.61
N THR A 168 22.90 -6.04 -6.85
CA THR A 168 23.28 -6.54 -8.18
C THR A 168 23.36 -8.07 -8.15
N ALA A 169 22.49 -8.72 -8.91
CA ALA A 169 22.41 -10.18 -8.99
C ALA A 169 22.66 -10.68 -10.42
N LYS A 170 23.28 -11.85 -10.54
CA LYS A 170 23.44 -12.54 -11.84
C LYS A 170 22.15 -13.28 -12.16
N MET A 171 21.23 -12.60 -12.81
CA MET A 171 19.93 -13.14 -13.22
C MET A 171 19.41 -12.40 -14.45
N THR A 172 18.36 -12.90 -15.06
CA THR A 172 17.66 -12.24 -16.15
C THR A 172 16.48 -11.40 -15.61
N LEU A 173 16.07 -10.36 -16.37
CA LEU A 173 14.84 -9.62 -16.03
C LEU A 173 13.59 -10.52 -16.02
N ARG A 174 13.57 -11.60 -16.81
CA ARG A 174 12.44 -12.54 -16.84
C ARG A 174 12.32 -13.32 -15.53
N GLU A 175 13.43 -13.76 -14.97
CA GLU A 175 13.47 -14.43 -13.66
C GLU A 175 13.04 -13.48 -12.56
N LEU A 176 13.55 -12.22 -12.58
CA LEU A 176 13.12 -11.20 -11.65
C LEU A 176 11.61 -10.92 -11.78
N GLU A 177 11.10 -10.73 -12.99
CA GLU A 177 9.69 -10.45 -13.27
C GLU A 177 8.77 -11.54 -12.69
N SER A 178 9.14 -12.83 -12.78
CA SER A 178 8.38 -13.93 -12.20
C SER A 178 8.35 -13.92 -10.67
N SER A 179 9.30 -13.24 -10.04
CA SER A 179 9.41 -13.10 -8.58
C SER A 179 8.75 -11.83 -8.03
N LEU A 180 8.34 -10.91 -8.90
CA LEU A 180 7.62 -9.70 -8.57
C LEU A 180 6.10 -9.92 -8.63
N ASP A 181 5.31 -8.90 -8.34
CA ASP A 181 3.85 -8.91 -8.40
C ASP A 181 3.30 -7.92 -9.43
N ASN A 182 1.98 -7.73 -9.49
CA ASN A 182 1.30 -6.90 -10.46
C ASN A 182 1.62 -5.39 -10.36
N ARG A 183 2.27 -4.96 -9.28
CA ARG A 183 2.78 -3.57 -9.16
C ARG A 183 3.90 -3.26 -10.14
N PHE A 184 4.49 -4.29 -10.77
CA PHE A 184 5.66 -4.12 -11.62
C PHE A 184 5.34 -4.29 -13.09
N TYR A 185 5.90 -3.40 -13.90
CA TYR A 185 5.75 -3.41 -15.33
C TYR A 185 7.10 -3.42 -16.02
N ARG A 186 7.24 -4.30 -17.02
CA ARG A 186 8.47 -4.41 -17.82
C ARG A 186 8.53 -3.34 -18.89
N VAL A 187 9.51 -2.47 -18.78
CA VAL A 187 9.78 -1.38 -19.74
C VAL A 187 10.82 -1.85 -20.76
N GLY A 188 10.35 -2.43 -21.85
CA GLY A 188 11.22 -2.93 -22.92
C GLY A 188 12.09 -4.14 -22.48
N ARG A 189 13.35 -4.14 -22.94
CA ARG A 189 14.29 -5.23 -22.69
C ARG A 189 15.22 -4.99 -21.51
N SER A 190 15.29 -3.76 -21.01
CA SER A 190 16.36 -3.33 -20.10
C SER A 190 15.90 -2.91 -18.73
N ALA A 191 14.58 -2.76 -18.46
CA ALA A 191 14.12 -2.30 -17.16
C ALA A 191 12.76 -2.92 -16.75
N ILE A 192 12.53 -2.96 -15.45
CA ILE A 192 11.23 -3.21 -14.81
C ILE A 192 11.01 -2.06 -13.83
N VAL A 193 9.82 -1.48 -13.81
CA VAL A 193 9.47 -0.34 -12.95
C VAL A 193 8.29 -0.70 -12.04
N ASN A 194 8.35 -0.23 -10.81
CA ASN A 194 7.22 -0.29 -9.91
C ASN A 194 6.26 0.87 -10.24
N LEU A 195 5.09 0.55 -10.77
CA LEU A 195 4.08 1.50 -11.21
C LEU A 195 3.62 2.43 -10.08
N THR A 196 3.58 1.93 -8.83
CA THR A 196 3.19 2.74 -7.65
C THR A 196 4.21 3.81 -7.26
N ARG A 197 5.39 3.79 -7.89
CA ARG A 197 6.48 4.74 -7.63
C ARG A 197 6.62 5.79 -8.73
N ILE A 198 5.81 5.70 -9.78
CA ILE A 198 5.88 6.65 -10.89
C ILE A 198 5.28 7.98 -10.47
N ALA A 199 6.07 9.06 -10.59
CA ALA A 199 5.61 10.43 -10.41
C ALA A 199 5.20 11.05 -11.75
N ARG A 200 5.89 10.67 -12.84
CA ARG A 200 5.65 11.27 -14.16
C ARG A 200 6.11 10.31 -15.27
N VAL A 201 5.36 10.27 -16.36
CA VAL A 201 5.74 9.57 -17.61
C VAL A 201 5.76 10.55 -18.76
N THR A 202 6.85 10.59 -19.50
CA THR A 202 6.99 11.31 -20.78
C THR A 202 7.21 10.31 -21.91
N ARG A 203 7.28 10.76 -23.17
CA ARG A 203 7.57 9.87 -24.31
C ARG A 203 8.99 9.28 -24.31
N THR A 204 9.88 9.82 -23.49
CA THR A 204 11.30 9.46 -23.48
C THR A 204 11.79 8.96 -22.13
N GLU A 205 11.02 9.16 -21.06
CA GLU A 205 11.48 8.92 -19.68
C GLU A 205 10.32 8.68 -18.72
N ILE A 206 10.55 7.84 -17.72
CA ILE A 206 9.73 7.67 -16.52
C ILE A 206 10.51 8.30 -15.36
N THR A 207 9.89 9.23 -14.65
CA THR A 207 10.42 9.82 -13.43
C THR A 207 9.71 9.19 -12.23
N LEU A 208 10.46 8.66 -11.26
CA LEU A 208 9.92 8.11 -10.03
C LEU A 208 9.78 9.19 -8.95
N SER A 209 9.04 8.88 -7.90
CA SER A 209 8.77 9.78 -6.76
C SER A 209 10.02 10.20 -5.97
N ASP A 210 11.11 9.44 -6.08
CA ASP A 210 12.42 9.77 -5.48
C ASP A 210 13.34 10.57 -6.42
N GLY A 211 12.85 10.96 -7.60
CA GLY A 211 13.61 11.67 -8.63
C GLY A 211 14.44 10.78 -9.56
N SER A 212 14.44 9.46 -9.37
CA SER A 212 15.12 8.54 -10.30
C SER A 212 14.47 8.60 -11.68
N ALA A 213 15.29 8.64 -12.72
CA ALA A 213 14.86 8.69 -14.13
C ALA A 213 15.19 7.38 -14.85
N ILE A 214 14.19 6.80 -15.51
CA ILE A 214 14.33 5.55 -16.27
C ILE A 214 14.03 5.86 -17.74
N PRO A 215 14.99 5.65 -18.65
CA PRO A 215 14.75 5.88 -20.07
C PRO A 215 13.61 5.04 -20.62
N LEU A 216 12.69 5.65 -21.35
CA LEU A 216 11.55 4.98 -21.95
C LEU A 216 11.85 4.68 -23.43
N PRO A 217 11.88 3.39 -23.85
CA PRO A 217 12.06 3.03 -25.26
C PRO A 217 10.95 3.59 -26.16
N ARG A 218 11.26 3.87 -27.42
CA ARG A 218 10.27 4.31 -28.39
C ARG A 218 9.10 3.34 -28.50
N GLY A 219 7.88 3.84 -28.42
CA GLY A 219 6.63 3.06 -28.47
C GLY A 219 6.19 2.45 -27.13
N ALA A 220 6.97 2.54 -26.07
CA ALA A 220 6.59 1.98 -24.76
C ALA A 220 5.65 2.89 -23.95
N TYR A 221 5.49 4.16 -24.34
CA TYR A 221 4.67 5.15 -23.61
C TYR A 221 3.23 4.69 -23.39
N GLU A 222 2.55 4.22 -24.44
CA GLU A 222 1.15 3.77 -24.33
C GLU A 222 1.00 2.52 -23.45
N GLY A 223 1.99 1.61 -23.51
CA GLY A 223 2.00 0.40 -22.69
C GLY A 223 2.11 0.71 -21.21
N VAL A 224 3.02 1.63 -20.84
CA VAL A 224 3.19 2.07 -19.44
C VAL A 224 1.93 2.77 -18.93
N ASN A 225 1.36 3.72 -19.71
CA ASN A 225 0.14 4.41 -19.29
C ASN A 225 -1.04 3.45 -19.11
N ARG A 226 -1.19 2.48 -20.05
CA ARG A 226 -2.22 1.45 -19.91
C ARG A 226 -2.01 0.59 -18.67
N ALA A 227 -0.77 0.25 -18.35
CA ALA A 227 -0.45 -0.50 -17.14
C ALA A 227 -0.78 0.28 -15.85
N ILE A 228 -0.52 1.60 -15.84
CA ILE A 228 -0.89 2.48 -14.72
C ILE A 228 -2.42 2.52 -14.55
N ILE A 229 -3.18 2.69 -15.64
CA ILE A 229 -4.66 2.73 -15.61
C ILE A 229 -5.25 1.38 -15.18
N ASN A 230 -4.68 0.26 -15.61
CA ASN A 230 -5.17 -1.08 -15.29
C ASN A 230 -4.67 -1.63 -13.94
N MET A 231 -3.97 -0.82 -13.17
CA MET A 231 -3.50 -1.19 -11.83
C MET A 231 -4.56 -0.96 -10.75
N GLU A 232 -5.76 -0.44 -11.15
CA GLU A 232 -6.93 -0.26 -10.31
C GLU A 232 -7.62 -1.58 -9.97
#